data_361fc9a9a272827bff996c9a06dd624f
#
_entry.id   361fc9a9a272827bff996c9a06dd624f
#
_cell.length_a   1.000
_cell.length_b   1.000
_cell.length_c   1.000
_cell.angle_alpha   90.00
_cell.angle_beta   90.00
_cell.angle_gamma   90.00
#
_symmetry.space_group_name_H-M   'P 1'
#
loop_
_entity.id
_entity.type
_entity.pdbx_description
1 polymer ?
#
loop_
_entity_poly.entity_id
_entity_poly.type
_entity_poly.pdbx_seq_one_letter_code
_entity_poly.pdbx_strand_id
1 'polypeptide(L)'
;MGWFSEWSDCSVSFYFSSEQVVPYASLIATLLCFIGVILFSIMMTWGFNATVEQTRRSLRIQDWPWLDKVQVFFVVIAVLMSLFALFFLLVGFTATGATREEIYKRDQARFGGRCACATAMAWCVLLLICWLFIISITSVICCSYFIFDDLCYAMPSFTESDCIDLGVFVPLIRSFSSADLRLCGGDAQQFCALSSTARSWYIIGWIGTCLVILGLAFFLAVLSANYAHVGNASRYVELRDLAMDTPTGEYPPQKPGGAFYHP
;
A
#
# COMPACT_ATOMS: atom_id res chain seq x y z
N MET A 1 4.67 26.72 3.06
CA MET A 1 4.99 26.43 1.65
C MET A 1 6.47 26.17 1.40
N GLY A 2 7.34 26.22 2.41
CA GLY A 2 8.79 26.03 2.30
C GLY A 2 9.30 24.60 2.49
N TRP A 3 8.46 23.65 2.93
CA TRP A 3 8.89 22.27 3.20
C TRP A 3 9.01 21.37 1.96
N PHE A 4 8.40 21.76 0.84
CA PHE A 4 8.48 21.01 -0.42
C PHE A 4 9.68 21.38 -1.29
N SER A 5 10.37 22.50 -1.02
CA SER A 5 11.54 22.91 -1.80
C SER A 5 12.85 22.24 -1.32
N GLU A 6 12.91 21.79 -0.09
CA GLU A 6 14.12 21.18 0.50
C GLU A 6 14.30 19.69 0.17
N TRP A 7 13.21 19.04 -0.28
CA TRP A 7 13.26 17.64 -0.74
C TRP A 7 13.81 17.47 -2.16
N SER A 8 13.97 18.54 -2.92
CA SER A 8 14.50 18.49 -4.30
C SER A 8 16.00 18.29 -4.37
N ASP A 9 16.75 18.51 -3.28
CA ASP A 9 18.22 18.40 -3.29
C ASP A 9 18.75 17.06 -2.80
N CYS A 10 17.92 16.16 -2.30
CA CYS A 10 18.29 14.79 -2.00
C CYS A 10 18.07 13.89 -3.22
N SER A 11 18.77 14.17 -4.33
CA SER A 11 18.87 13.27 -5.46
C SER A 11 19.73 12.08 -5.05
N VAL A 12 19.07 11.03 -4.55
CA VAL A 12 19.61 9.68 -4.61
C VAL A 12 19.73 9.34 -6.08
N SER A 13 20.94 9.57 -6.61
CA SER A 13 21.33 9.19 -7.97
C SER A 13 21.32 7.67 -8.06
N PHE A 14 20.16 7.09 -8.30
CA PHE A 14 20.08 5.75 -8.86
C PHE A 14 20.53 5.87 -10.31
N TYR A 15 21.82 5.65 -10.53
CA TYR A 15 22.41 5.45 -11.85
C TYR A 15 21.82 4.18 -12.45
N PHE A 16 20.68 4.30 -13.12
CA PHE A 16 20.17 3.27 -13.98
C PHE A 16 20.62 3.61 -15.41
N SER A 17 21.57 2.80 -15.89
CA SER A 17 22.11 2.88 -17.24
C SER A 17 21.00 2.97 -18.27
N SER A 18 21.10 4.04 -19.07
CA SER A 18 20.20 4.41 -20.14
C SER A 18 20.46 3.53 -21.37
N GLU A 19 19.75 2.40 -21.47
CA GLU A 19 19.49 1.81 -22.79
C GLU A 19 18.20 0.97 -22.75
N GLN A 20 17.24 1.40 -23.54
CA GLN A 20 15.93 0.79 -23.78
C GLN A 20 14.96 0.74 -22.57
N VAL A 21 14.05 1.63 -22.61
CA VAL A 21 13.32 2.26 -21.54
C VAL A 21 11.98 1.56 -21.34
N VAL A 22 12.04 0.38 -20.76
CA VAL A 22 10.88 -0.15 -20.07
C VAL A 22 10.99 0.32 -18.61
N PRO A 23 9.98 0.95 -18.00
CA PRO A 23 10.03 1.40 -16.61
C PRO A 23 9.91 0.19 -15.67
N TYR A 24 10.98 -0.61 -15.59
CA TYR A 24 11.02 -1.84 -14.77
C TYR A 24 10.59 -1.57 -13.32
N ALA A 25 10.97 -0.41 -12.77
CA ALA A 25 10.59 -0.05 -11.41
C ALA A 25 9.07 0.11 -11.23
N SER A 26 8.39 0.74 -12.20
CA SER A 26 6.93 0.86 -12.19
C SER A 26 6.24 -0.50 -12.38
N LEU A 27 6.80 -1.38 -13.23
CA LEU A 27 6.29 -2.73 -13.41
C LEU A 27 6.41 -3.57 -12.14
N ILE A 28 7.57 -3.54 -11.47
CA ILE A 28 7.78 -4.24 -10.19
C ILE A 28 6.79 -3.71 -9.14
N ALA A 29 6.64 -2.38 -9.03
CA ALA A 29 5.68 -1.77 -8.12
C ALA A 29 4.24 -2.24 -8.39
N THR A 30 3.85 -2.31 -9.67
CA THR A 30 2.54 -2.79 -10.10
C THR A 30 2.34 -4.26 -9.71
N LEU A 31 3.31 -5.12 -9.98
CA LEU A 31 3.25 -6.54 -9.63
C LEU A 31 3.11 -6.75 -8.12
N LEU A 32 3.89 -6.01 -7.31
CA LEU A 32 3.79 -6.05 -5.85
C LEU A 32 2.39 -5.65 -5.37
N CYS A 33 1.83 -4.56 -5.92
CA CYS A 33 0.48 -4.13 -5.59
C CYS A 33 -0.57 -5.17 -5.99
N PHE A 34 -0.50 -5.76 -7.19
CA PHE A 34 -1.45 -6.78 -7.64
C PHE A 34 -1.39 -8.04 -6.79
N ILE A 35 -0.19 -8.60 -6.60
CA ILE A 35 -0.01 -9.79 -5.76
C ILE A 35 -0.48 -9.51 -4.34
N GLY A 36 -0.08 -8.38 -3.77
CA GLY A 36 -0.45 -7.99 -2.41
C GLY A 36 -1.95 -7.84 -2.23
N VAL A 37 -2.64 -7.14 -3.14
CA VAL A 37 -4.08 -6.92 -3.01
C VAL A 37 -4.91 -8.18 -3.25
N ILE A 38 -4.47 -9.07 -4.14
CA ILE A 38 -5.11 -10.38 -4.38
C ILE A 38 -4.99 -11.25 -3.12
N LEU A 39 -3.76 -11.38 -2.57
CA LEU A 39 -3.53 -12.11 -1.34
C LEU A 39 -4.36 -11.53 -0.19
N PHE A 40 -4.32 -10.23 0.01
CA PHE A 40 -5.12 -9.55 1.02
C PHE A 40 -6.61 -9.88 0.89
N SER A 41 -7.20 -9.68 -0.29
CA SER A 41 -8.64 -9.83 -0.48
C SER A 41 -9.11 -11.26 -0.28
N ILE A 42 -8.42 -12.24 -0.85
CA ILE A 42 -8.79 -13.66 -0.74
C ILE A 42 -8.63 -14.13 0.70
N MET A 43 -7.47 -13.86 1.31
CA MET A 43 -7.14 -14.39 2.63
C MET A 43 -7.96 -13.71 3.74
N MET A 44 -8.20 -12.40 3.62
CA MET A 44 -9.07 -11.69 4.56
C MET A 44 -10.53 -12.14 4.43
N THR A 45 -11.01 -12.44 3.23
CA THR A 45 -12.36 -13.00 3.03
C THR A 45 -12.48 -14.37 3.70
N TRP A 46 -11.50 -15.25 3.50
CA TRP A 46 -11.52 -16.59 4.12
C TRP A 46 -11.34 -16.53 5.63
N GLY A 47 -10.41 -15.70 6.12
CA GLY A 47 -10.24 -15.48 7.56
C GLY A 47 -11.50 -14.92 8.22
N PHE A 48 -12.13 -13.95 7.57
CA PHE A 48 -13.38 -13.37 8.05
C PHE A 48 -14.52 -14.38 8.06
N ASN A 49 -14.68 -15.23 7.03
CA ASN A 49 -15.66 -16.30 7.01
C ASN A 49 -15.43 -17.32 8.14
N ALA A 50 -14.17 -17.67 8.39
CA ALA A 50 -13.84 -18.55 9.54
C ALA A 50 -14.20 -17.90 10.86
N THR A 51 -13.94 -16.60 11.04
CA THR A 51 -14.34 -15.84 12.23
C THR A 51 -15.86 -15.80 12.42
N VAL A 52 -16.59 -15.59 11.33
CA VAL A 52 -18.08 -15.60 11.37
C VAL A 52 -18.60 -16.95 11.78
N GLU A 53 -18.07 -18.02 11.19
CA GLU A 53 -18.48 -19.37 11.52
C GLU A 53 -18.10 -19.75 12.97
N GLN A 54 -16.92 -19.31 13.43
CA GLN A 54 -16.47 -19.46 14.81
C GLN A 54 -17.44 -18.77 15.77
N THR A 55 -17.81 -17.51 15.50
CA THR A 55 -18.75 -16.75 16.32
C THR A 55 -20.14 -17.36 16.32
N ARG A 56 -20.61 -17.80 15.16
CA ARG A 56 -21.94 -18.40 14.98
C ARG A 56 -22.07 -19.73 15.72
N ARG A 57 -21.05 -20.61 15.63
CA ARG A 57 -21.08 -21.94 16.27
C ARG A 57 -20.79 -21.89 17.76
N SER A 58 -19.78 -21.15 18.18
CA SER A 58 -19.31 -21.15 19.56
C SER A 58 -20.11 -20.19 20.45
N LEU A 59 -20.49 -19.01 19.95
CA LEU A 59 -21.24 -18.00 20.71
C LEU A 59 -22.73 -18.00 20.39
N ARG A 60 -23.21 -18.86 19.47
CA ARG A 60 -24.62 -18.99 19.05
C ARG A 60 -25.28 -17.69 18.63
N ILE A 61 -24.50 -16.71 18.15
CA ILE A 61 -24.99 -15.42 17.67
C ILE A 61 -25.36 -15.56 16.20
N GLN A 62 -26.65 -15.50 15.86
CA GLN A 62 -27.13 -15.75 14.48
C GLN A 62 -27.40 -14.49 13.67
N ASP A 63 -27.68 -13.37 14.32
CA ASP A 63 -28.17 -12.17 13.66
C ASP A 63 -27.09 -11.08 13.48
N TRP A 64 -26.32 -11.18 12.40
CA TRP A 64 -25.37 -10.15 12.01
C TRP A 64 -25.60 -9.74 10.54
N PRO A 65 -26.59 -8.88 10.26
CA PRO A 65 -27.01 -8.58 8.88
C PRO A 65 -25.96 -7.84 8.03
N TRP A 66 -24.93 -7.29 8.66
CA TRP A 66 -23.85 -6.59 7.95
C TRP A 66 -22.66 -7.50 7.57
N LEU A 67 -22.63 -8.75 8.04
CA LEU A 67 -21.55 -9.68 7.81
C LEU A 67 -21.35 -10.01 6.32
N ASP A 68 -22.43 -10.22 5.59
CA ASP A 68 -22.37 -10.50 4.15
C ASP A 68 -21.81 -9.32 3.34
N LYS A 69 -21.93 -8.11 3.87
CA LYS A 69 -21.43 -6.89 3.21
C LYS A 69 -19.92 -6.73 3.34
N VAL A 70 -19.28 -7.36 4.32
CA VAL A 70 -17.82 -7.27 4.52
C VAL A 70 -17.06 -7.96 3.40
N GLN A 71 -17.58 -9.06 2.83
CA GLN A 71 -16.97 -9.71 1.67
C GLN A 71 -16.95 -8.78 0.46
N VAL A 72 -18.07 -8.10 0.20
CA VAL A 72 -18.17 -7.11 -0.88
C VAL A 72 -17.15 -5.99 -0.69
N PHE A 73 -16.94 -5.56 0.55
CA PHE A 73 -15.94 -4.53 0.88
C PHE A 73 -14.52 -4.94 0.45
N PHE A 74 -14.09 -6.19 0.73
CA PHE A 74 -12.77 -6.66 0.29
C PHE A 74 -12.64 -6.71 -1.23
N VAL A 75 -13.69 -7.12 -1.94
CA VAL A 75 -13.70 -7.13 -3.42
C VAL A 75 -13.61 -5.70 -3.97
N VAL A 76 -14.35 -4.76 -3.41
CA VAL A 76 -14.33 -3.35 -3.84
C VAL A 76 -12.94 -2.75 -3.63
N ILE A 77 -12.30 -3.00 -2.47
CA ILE A 77 -10.93 -2.55 -2.23
C ILE A 77 -9.97 -3.13 -3.26
N ALA A 78 -10.10 -4.43 -3.59
CA ALA A 78 -9.24 -5.09 -4.58
C ALA A 78 -9.36 -4.45 -5.96
N VAL A 79 -10.58 -4.20 -6.41
CA VAL A 79 -10.85 -3.58 -7.72
C VAL A 79 -10.31 -2.14 -7.75
N LEU A 80 -10.62 -1.32 -6.73
CA LEU A 80 -10.16 0.06 -6.67
C LEU A 80 -8.63 0.15 -6.64
N MET A 81 -7.97 -0.67 -5.81
CA MET A 81 -6.51 -0.68 -5.73
C MET A 81 -5.87 -1.12 -7.05
N SER A 82 -6.47 -2.10 -7.74
CA SER A 82 -6.00 -2.55 -9.06
C SER A 82 -6.10 -1.44 -10.11
N LEU A 83 -7.18 -0.68 -10.11
CA LEU A 83 -7.36 0.47 -11.00
C LEU A 83 -6.34 1.57 -10.71
N PHE A 84 -6.06 1.88 -9.45
CA PHE A 84 -5.03 2.85 -9.08
C PHE A 84 -3.62 2.38 -9.47
N ALA A 85 -3.30 1.10 -9.28
CA ALA A 85 -2.00 0.55 -9.69
C ALA A 85 -1.79 0.67 -11.21
N LEU A 86 -2.83 0.40 -12.01
CA LEU A 86 -2.80 0.62 -13.47
C LEU A 86 -2.67 2.10 -13.82
N PHE A 87 -3.37 2.99 -13.13
CA PHE A 87 -3.24 4.44 -13.32
C PHE A 87 -1.81 4.92 -13.05
N PHE A 88 -1.20 4.49 -11.95
CA PHE A 88 0.19 4.86 -11.64
C PHE A 88 1.18 4.27 -12.64
N LEU A 89 0.92 3.07 -13.14
CA LEU A 89 1.71 2.46 -14.20
C LEU A 89 1.65 3.29 -15.48
N LEU A 90 0.46 3.73 -15.91
CA LEU A 90 0.28 4.57 -17.10
C LEU A 90 1.02 5.92 -16.94
N VAL A 91 0.88 6.58 -15.77
CA VAL A 91 1.62 7.82 -15.49
C VAL A 91 3.13 7.56 -15.50
N GLY A 92 3.59 6.44 -14.94
CA GLY A 92 4.98 6.01 -14.98
C GLY A 92 5.49 5.84 -16.42
N PHE A 93 4.73 5.19 -17.29
CA PHE A 93 5.10 5.01 -18.71
C PHE A 93 5.20 6.33 -19.48
N THR A 94 4.25 7.23 -19.30
CA THR A 94 4.24 8.52 -20.00
C THR A 94 5.35 9.47 -19.54
N ALA A 95 5.85 9.27 -18.31
CA ALA A 95 6.86 10.13 -17.71
C ALA A 95 8.30 9.62 -17.87
N THR A 96 8.50 8.40 -18.44
CA THR A 96 9.83 7.77 -18.57
C THR A 96 10.36 7.74 -20.00
N GLY A 97 11.67 7.97 -20.13
CA GLY A 97 12.48 7.70 -21.32
C GLY A 97 12.14 8.44 -22.61
N ALA A 98 12.20 7.72 -23.73
CA ALA A 98 11.93 8.26 -25.08
C ALA A 98 10.50 8.80 -25.20
N THR A 99 9.54 8.17 -24.55
CA THR A 99 8.15 8.61 -24.50
C THR A 99 8.03 10.01 -23.88
N ARG A 100 8.86 10.30 -22.87
CA ARG A 100 8.95 11.62 -22.26
C ARG A 100 9.46 12.67 -23.26
N GLU A 101 10.49 12.36 -24.04
CA GLU A 101 11.04 13.30 -25.04
C GLU A 101 10.05 13.59 -26.17
N GLU A 102 9.28 12.60 -26.60
CA GLU A 102 8.26 12.81 -27.65
C GLU A 102 7.04 13.58 -27.15
N ILE A 103 6.49 13.19 -25.96
CA ILE A 103 5.26 13.80 -25.44
C ILE A 103 5.51 15.21 -24.92
N TYR A 104 6.65 15.47 -24.26
CA TYR A 104 6.90 16.73 -23.56
C TYR A 104 7.80 17.73 -24.35
N LYS A 105 7.88 17.61 -25.67
CA LYS A 105 8.56 18.59 -26.54
C LYS A 105 7.94 20.00 -26.47
N ARG A 106 6.62 20.09 -26.23
CA ARG A 106 5.89 21.36 -26.10
C ARG A 106 5.81 21.80 -24.65
N ASP A 107 5.96 23.10 -24.38
CA ASP A 107 5.90 23.67 -23.03
C ASP A 107 4.56 23.40 -22.32
N GLN A 108 3.43 23.43 -23.05
CA GLN A 108 2.12 23.08 -22.51
C GLN A 108 2.02 21.62 -22.08
N ALA A 109 2.63 20.69 -22.82
CA ALA A 109 2.66 19.28 -22.46
C ALA A 109 3.54 19.02 -21.23
N ARG A 110 4.62 19.77 -21.04
CA ARG A 110 5.47 19.70 -19.84
C ARG A 110 4.72 20.10 -18.58
N PHE A 111 3.94 21.17 -18.65
CA PHE A 111 3.09 21.60 -17.52
C PHE A 111 2.06 20.51 -17.16
N GLY A 112 1.38 19.94 -18.16
CA GLY A 112 0.45 18.83 -17.98
C GLY A 112 1.10 17.58 -17.35
N GLY A 113 2.31 17.22 -17.80
CA GLY A 113 3.07 16.08 -17.25
C GLY A 113 3.48 16.27 -15.79
N ARG A 114 3.92 17.45 -15.41
CA ARG A 114 4.22 17.77 -14.01
C ARG A 114 2.97 17.72 -13.14
N CYS A 115 1.86 18.26 -13.63
CA CYS A 115 0.59 18.22 -12.94
C CYS A 115 0.10 16.77 -12.76
N ALA A 116 0.20 15.93 -13.80
CA ALA A 116 -0.17 14.51 -13.73
C ALA A 116 0.68 13.75 -12.70
N CYS A 117 2.00 13.94 -12.70
CA CYS A 117 2.88 13.32 -11.70
C CYS A 117 2.58 13.81 -10.28
N ALA A 118 2.34 15.11 -10.09
CA ALA A 118 1.99 15.67 -8.78
C ALA A 118 0.65 15.11 -8.26
N THR A 119 -0.36 15.01 -9.12
CA THR A 119 -1.66 14.43 -8.80
C THR A 119 -1.52 12.95 -8.46
N ALA A 120 -0.75 12.19 -9.25
CA ALA A 120 -0.50 10.77 -8.97
C ALA A 120 0.24 10.58 -7.64
N MET A 121 1.23 11.41 -7.31
CA MET A 121 1.91 11.38 -6.00
C MET A 121 0.94 11.66 -4.85
N ALA A 122 0.06 12.65 -4.99
CA ALA A 122 -0.92 12.98 -3.96
C ALA A 122 -1.87 11.80 -3.69
N TRP A 123 -2.38 11.15 -4.74
CA TRP A 123 -3.19 9.93 -4.64
C TRP A 123 -2.42 8.76 -4.05
N CYS A 124 -1.15 8.58 -4.45
CA CYS A 124 -0.29 7.52 -3.91
C CYS A 124 -0.06 7.69 -2.41
N VAL A 125 0.19 8.90 -1.92
CA VAL A 125 0.33 9.21 -0.49
C VAL A 125 -0.98 8.95 0.25
N LEU A 126 -2.12 9.38 -0.29
CA LEU A 126 -3.43 9.13 0.31
C LEU A 126 -3.70 7.62 0.47
N LEU A 127 -3.46 6.84 -0.58
CA LEU A 127 -3.60 5.38 -0.55
C LEU A 127 -2.61 4.75 0.44
N LEU A 128 -1.38 5.23 0.52
CA LEU A 128 -0.40 4.75 1.49
C LEU A 128 -0.89 4.94 2.92
N ILE A 129 -1.45 6.10 3.26
CA ILE A 129 -2.05 6.38 4.57
C ILE A 129 -3.21 5.42 4.85
N CYS A 130 -4.11 5.20 3.88
CA CYS A 130 -5.20 4.24 4.02
C CYS A 130 -4.70 2.81 4.28
N TRP A 131 -3.66 2.37 3.55
CA TRP A 131 -3.08 1.04 3.74
C TRP A 131 -2.31 0.89 5.04
N LEU A 132 -1.68 1.95 5.55
CA LEU A 132 -1.10 1.98 6.90
C LEU A 132 -2.16 1.82 7.98
N PHE A 133 -3.36 2.36 7.77
CA PHE A 133 -4.49 2.13 8.67
C PHE A 133 -4.99 0.69 8.59
N ILE A 134 -5.11 0.13 7.38
CA ILE A 134 -5.50 -1.27 7.16
C ILE A 134 -4.50 -2.24 7.82
N ILE A 135 -3.18 -2.02 7.68
CA ILE A 135 -2.19 -2.89 8.33
C ILE A 135 -2.25 -2.81 9.84
N SER A 136 -2.56 -1.67 10.41
CA SER A 136 -2.76 -1.53 11.85
C SER A 136 -3.92 -2.39 12.35
N ILE A 137 -5.07 -2.33 11.66
CA ILE A 137 -6.24 -3.16 12.00
C ILE A 137 -5.92 -4.65 11.82
N THR A 138 -5.32 -5.04 10.70
CA THR A 138 -4.98 -6.44 10.44
C THR A 138 -3.95 -6.98 11.44
N SER A 139 -3.01 -6.14 11.90
CA SER A 139 -2.06 -6.51 12.97
C SER A 139 -2.78 -6.80 14.29
N VAL A 140 -3.76 -5.99 14.67
CA VAL A 140 -4.57 -6.23 15.89
C VAL A 140 -5.33 -7.55 15.76
N ILE A 141 -5.93 -7.83 14.60
CA ILE A 141 -6.64 -9.10 14.35
C ILE A 141 -5.67 -10.27 14.45
N CYS A 142 -4.49 -10.20 13.81
CA CYS A 142 -3.47 -11.23 13.90
C CYS A 142 -3.04 -11.49 15.35
N CYS A 143 -2.74 -10.44 16.13
CA CYS A 143 -2.37 -10.55 17.53
C CYS A 143 -3.49 -11.22 18.36
N SER A 144 -4.76 -10.87 18.12
CA SER A 144 -5.88 -11.48 18.80
C SER A 144 -5.97 -12.98 18.52
N TYR A 145 -5.76 -13.41 17.27
CA TYR A 145 -5.77 -14.82 16.90
C TYR A 145 -4.55 -15.59 17.42
N PHE A 146 -3.40 -14.95 17.59
CA PHE A 146 -2.26 -15.54 18.29
C PHE A 146 -2.60 -15.82 19.75
N ILE A 147 -3.24 -14.88 20.46
CA ILE A 147 -3.67 -15.06 21.84
C ILE A 147 -4.70 -16.19 21.96
N PHE A 148 -5.67 -16.27 21.03
CA PHE A 148 -6.65 -17.35 21.02
C PHE A 148 -6.02 -18.72 20.82
N ASP A 149 -5.03 -18.82 19.95
CA ASP A 149 -4.31 -20.06 19.70
C ASP A 149 -3.50 -20.50 20.93
N ASP A 150 -2.81 -19.56 21.59
CA ASP A 150 -2.09 -19.83 22.84
C ASP A 150 -3.03 -20.28 23.97
N LEU A 151 -4.20 -19.66 24.11
CA LEU A 151 -5.23 -20.07 25.08
C LEU A 151 -5.72 -21.49 24.79
N CYS A 152 -5.91 -21.82 23.52
CA CYS A 152 -6.30 -23.16 23.09
C CYS A 152 -5.23 -24.21 23.36
N TYR A 153 -3.95 -23.86 23.16
CA TYR A 153 -2.83 -24.75 23.41
C TYR A 153 -2.62 -25.05 24.90
N ALA A 154 -2.98 -24.11 25.75
CA ALA A 154 -2.90 -24.27 27.23
C ALA A 154 -3.93 -25.27 27.80
N MET A 155 -4.93 -25.69 27.00
CA MET A 155 -5.94 -26.66 27.44
C MET A 155 -5.62 -28.09 26.99
N PRO A 156 -5.20 -28.98 27.90
CA PRO A 156 -4.79 -30.35 27.54
C PRO A 156 -5.94 -31.30 27.20
N SER A 157 -7.15 -30.99 27.64
CA SER A 157 -8.36 -31.79 27.42
C SER A 157 -9.58 -30.89 27.43
N PHE A 158 -10.44 -31.00 26.43
CA PHE A 158 -11.69 -30.24 26.36
C PHE A 158 -12.79 -30.94 27.20
N THR A 159 -12.60 -31.00 28.52
CA THR A 159 -13.61 -31.53 29.45
C THR A 159 -14.64 -30.44 29.74
N GLU A 160 -15.83 -30.83 30.22
CA GLU A 160 -16.89 -29.88 30.58
C GLU A 160 -16.49 -28.89 31.69
N SER A 161 -15.43 -29.21 32.45
CA SER A 161 -14.86 -28.34 33.47
C SER A 161 -13.89 -27.29 32.92
N ASP A 162 -13.36 -27.51 31.72
CA ASP A 162 -12.37 -26.63 31.12
C ASP A 162 -13.09 -25.57 30.28
N CYS A 163 -13.07 -24.34 30.75
CA CYS A 163 -13.76 -23.21 30.10
C CYS A 163 -12.77 -22.12 29.72
N ILE A 164 -12.92 -21.58 28.52
CA ILE A 164 -12.24 -20.35 28.08
C ILE A 164 -13.11 -19.17 28.51
N ASP A 165 -12.55 -18.27 29.29
CA ASP A 165 -13.21 -17.01 29.65
C ASP A 165 -12.77 -15.89 28.71
N LEU A 166 -13.65 -15.54 27.77
CA LEU A 166 -13.47 -14.42 26.86
C LEU A 166 -14.00 -13.09 27.45
N GLY A 167 -14.12 -13.01 28.79
CA GLY A 167 -14.65 -11.84 29.50
C GLY A 167 -13.91 -10.53 29.20
N VAL A 168 -12.65 -10.59 28.79
CA VAL A 168 -11.87 -9.43 28.34
C VAL A 168 -12.50 -8.74 27.13
N PHE A 169 -13.26 -9.47 26.31
CA PHE A 169 -13.91 -8.93 25.09
C PHE A 169 -15.35 -8.44 25.36
N VAL A 170 -15.87 -8.61 26.60
CA VAL A 170 -17.21 -8.14 26.98
C VAL A 170 -17.46 -6.67 26.62
N PRO A 171 -16.54 -5.71 26.88
CA PRO A 171 -16.79 -4.31 26.55
C PRO A 171 -17.01 -4.07 25.05
N LEU A 172 -16.37 -4.89 24.20
CA LEU A 172 -16.45 -4.79 22.74
C LEU A 172 -17.74 -5.41 22.20
N ILE A 173 -18.21 -6.50 22.81
CA ILE A 173 -19.35 -7.31 22.33
C ILE A 173 -20.67 -6.91 23.01
N ARG A 174 -20.61 -6.27 24.17
CA ARG A 174 -21.79 -5.91 24.99
C ARG A 174 -22.82 -5.05 24.25
N SER A 175 -22.38 -4.28 23.22
CA SER A 175 -23.30 -3.50 22.38
C SER A 175 -24.11 -4.38 21.43
N PHE A 176 -23.67 -5.62 21.16
CA PHE A 176 -24.22 -6.46 20.09
C PHE A 176 -24.87 -7.73 20.60
N SER A 177 -24.51 -8.23 21.79
CA SER A 177 -25.07 -9.46 22.34
C SER A 177 -24.95 -9.51 23.86
N SER A 178 -25.97 -10.10 24.49
CA SER A 178 -26.00 -10.48 25.92
C SER A 178 -25.51 -11.93 26.13
N ALA A 179 -24.73 -12.48 25.19
CA ALA A 179 -24.28 -13.86 25.25
C ALA A 179 -23.24 -14.06 26.35
N ASP A 180 -23.31 -15.21 27.03
CA ASP A 180 -22.27 -15.67 27.95
C ASP A 180 -20.99 -15.97 27.14
N LEU A 181 -19.90 -15.25 27.43
CA LEU A 181 -18.60 -15.41 26.78
C LEU A 181 -17.74 -16.53 27.41
N ARG A 182 -18.34 -17.40 28.22
CA ARG A 182 -17.70 -18.60 28.74
C ARG A 182 -17.94 -19.77 27.80
N LEU A 183 -16.88 -20.24 27.17
CA LEU A 183 -16.91 -21.37 26.26
C LEU A 183 -16.36 -22.61 26.98
N CYS A 184 -17.18 -23.63 27.15
CA CYS A 184 -16.81 -24.86 27.87
C CYS A 184 -16.98 -26.09 26.96
N GLY A 185 -16.14 -27.11 27.17
CA GLY A 185 -16.28 -28.42 26.53
C GLY A 185 -16.27 -28.39 25.01
N GLY A 186 -17.31 -28.90 24.37
CA GLY A 186 -17.40 -29.01 22.90
C GLY A 186 -17.41 -27.67 22.16
N ASP A 187 -17.98 -26.62 22.76
CA ASP A 187 -18.00 -25.27 22.15
C ASP A 187 -16.59 -24.66 22.17
N ALA A 188 -15.80 -24.91 23.24
CA ALA A 188 -14.39 -24.52 23.29
C ALA A 188 -13.54 -25.27 22.26
N GLN A 189 -13.78 -26.57 22.07
CA GLN A 189 -13.08 -27.37 21.06
C GLN A 189 -13.34 -26.84 19.63
N GLN A 190 -14.59 -26.52 19.32
CA GLN A 190 -14.93 -25.92 18.00
C GLN A 190 -14.31 -24.55 17.82
N PHE A 191 -14.32 -23.72 18.85
CA PHE A 191 -13.65 -22.41 18.83
C PHE A 191 -12.18 -22.55 18.51
N CYS A 192 -11.48 -23.46 19.17
CA CYS A 192 -10.04 -23.68 18.97
C CYS A 192 -9.69 -24.23 17.58
N ALA A 193 -10.49 -25.16 17.06
CA ALA A 193 -10.28 -25.70 15.70
C ALA A 193 -10.41 -24.63 14.61
N LEU A 194 -11.36 -23.72 14.74
CA LEU A 194 -11.55 -22.62 13.81
C LEU A 194 -10.53 -21.51 14.00
N SER A 195 -10.06 -21.28 15.24
CA SER A 195 -9.06 -20.25 15.56
C SER A 195 -7.74 -20.49 14.85
N SER A 196 -7.20 -21.72 14.88
CA SER A 196 -5.93 -22.04 14.21
C SER A 196 -6.01 -21.85 12.69
N THR A 197 -7.15 -22.20 12.09
CA THR A 197 -7.41 -22.01 10.66
C THR A 197 -7.49 -20.53 10.30
N ALA A 198 -8.28 -19.75 11.04
CA ALA A 198 -8.42 -18.31 10.82
C ALA A 198 -7.11 -17.55 11.00
N ARG A 199 -6.29 -17.92 12.00
CA ARG A 199 -4.95 -17.35 12.21
C ARG A 199 -4.10 -17.44 10.96
N SER A 200 -4.04 -18.62 10.33
CA SER A 200 -3.23 -18.83 9.13
C SER A 200 -3.64 -17.91 7.99
N TRP A 201 -4.95 -17.74 7.76
CA TRP A 201 -5.47 -16.86 6.73
C TRP A 201 -5.16 -15.38 7.01
N TYR A 202 -5.31 -14.93 8.25
CA TYR A 202 -5.02 -13.56 8.63
C TYR A 202 -3.53 -13.22 8.51
N ILE A 203 -2.63 -14.14 8.87
CA ILE A 203 -1.17 -13.92 8.68
C ILE A 203 -0.83 -13.73 7.20
N ILE A 204 -1.36 -14.58 6.31
CA ILE A 204 -1.10 -14.44 4.88
C ILE A 204 -1.73 -13.14 4.32
N GLY A 205 -2.92 -12.77 4.78
CA GLY A 205 -3.55 -11.49 4.45
C GLY A 205 -2.73 -10.28 4.93
N TRP A 206 -2.14 -10.37 6.12
CA TRP A 206 -1.23 -9.34 6.65
C TRP A 206 0.04 -9.19 5.79
N ILE A 207 0.64 -10.29 5.34
CA ILE A 207 1.75 -10.26 4.38
C ILE A 207 1.31 -9.58 3.08
N GLY A 208 0.09 -9.85 2.60
CA GLY A 208 -0.49 -9.15 1.46
C GLY A 208 -0.52 -7.64 1.63
N THR A 209 -0.92 -7.14 2.80
CA THR A 209 -0.90 -5.68 3.09
C THR A 209 0.50 -5.10 3.08
N CYS A 210 1.49 -5.81 3.60
CA CYS A 210 2.89 -5.39 3.54
C CYS A 210 3.38 -5.25 2.09
N LEU A 211 3.02 -6.18 1.20
CA LEU A 211 3.38 -6.11 -0.22
C LEU A 211 2.75 -4.92 -0.92
N VAL A 212 1.48 -4.59 -0.61
CA VAL A 212 0.83 -3.39 -1.18
C VAL A 212 1.52 -2.11 -0.72
N ILE A 213 1.84 -1.98 0.57
CA ILE A 213 2.55 -0.82 1.10
C ILE A 213 3.92 -0.67 0.45
N LEU A 214 4.65 -1.77 0.28
CA LEU A 214 5.95 -1.77 -0.40
C LEU A 214 5.80 -1.32 -1.86
N GLY A 215 4.81 -1.85 -2.59
CA GLY A 215 4.51 -1.44 -3.96
C GLY A 215 4.17 0.05 -4.09
N LEU A 216 3.34 0.58 -3.18
CA LEU A 216 3.02 2.01 -3.13
C LEU A 216 4.24 2.88 -2.82
N ALA A 217 5.14 2.43 -1.93
CA ALA A 217 6.38 3.14 -1.64
C ALA A 217 7.29 3.19 -2.89
N PHE A 218 7.39 2.10 -3.66
CA PHE A 218 8.10 2.10 -4.93
C PHE A 218 7.45 3.04 -5.95
N PHE A 219 6.12 3.05 -6.08
CA PHE A 219 5.43 4.01 -6.95
C PHE A 219 5.73 5.45 -6.55
N LEU A 220 5.68 5.76 -5.26
CA LEU A 220 5.97 7.11 -4.77
C LEU A 220 7.42 7.54 -5.13
N ALA A 221 8.38 6.65 -4.96
CA ALA A 221 9.77 6.91 -5.34
C ALA A 221 9.92 7.18 -6.85
N VAL A 222 9.31 6.35 -7.70
CA VAL A 222 9.35 6.51 -9.16
C VAL A 222 8.64 7.78 -9.62
N LEU A 223 7.46 8.07 -9.08
CA LEU A 223 6.69 9.28 -9.43
C LEU A 223 7.41 10.56 -9.01
N SER A 224 8.07 10.56 -7.83
CA SER A 224 8.86 11.70 -7.37
C SER A 224 10.09 11.94 -8.24
N ALA A 225 10.81 10.89 -8.64
CA ALA A 225 11.92 10.98 -9.58
C ALA A 225 11.45 11.53 -10.94
N ASN A 226 10.34 11.01 -11.49
CA ASN A 226 9.78 11.48 -12.75
C ASN A 226 9.35 12.95 -12.68
N TYR A 227 8.74 13.37 -11.57
CA TYR A 227 8.39 14.77 -11.35
C TYR A 227 9.60 15.70 -11.40
N ALA A 228 10.70 15.33 -10.75
CA ALA A 228 11.95 16.09 -10.75
C ALA A 228 12.56 16.15 -12.16
N HIS A 229 12.59 15.02 -12.89
CA HIS A 229 13.14 14.96 -14.25
C HIS A 229 12.34 15.80 -15.25
N VAL A 230 11.01 15.76 -15.21
CA VAL A 230 10.16 16.60 -16.08
C VAL A 230 10.38 18.09 -15.77
N GLY A 231 10.65 18.45 -14.51
CA GLY A 231 10.95 19.83 -14.10
C GLY A 231 12.28 20.36 -14.64
N ASN A 232 13.29 19.51 -14.72
CA ASN A 232 14.66 19.91 -15.12
C ASN A 232 14.95 19.72 -16.62
N ALA A 233 14.03 19.13 -17.40
CA ALA A 233 14.24 18.84 -18.82
C ALA A 233 14.58 20.09 -19.65
N SER A 234 14.05 21.27 -19.32
CA SER A 234 14.37 22.53 -20.01
C SER A 234 15.82 22.95 -19.81
N ARG A 235 16.38 22.79 -18.62
CA ARG A 235 17.78 23.13 -18.34
C ARG A 235 18.75 22.21 -19.09
N TYR A 236 18.42 20.93 -19.22
CA TYR A 236 19.25 19.98 -19.96
C TYR A 236 19.26 20.28 -21.49
N VAL A 237 18.11 20.65 -22.05
CA VAL A 237 18.02 21.04 -23.48
C VAL A 237 18.82 22.31 -23.72
N GLU A 238 18.66 23.33 -22.87
CA GLU A 238 19.39 24.61 -22.99
C GLU A 238 20.92 24.41 -22.86
N LEU A 239 21.36 23.57 -21.91
CA LEU A 239 22.79 23.24 -21.76
C LEU A 239 23.33 22.43 -22.94
N ARG A 240 22.52 21.53 -23.51
CA ARG A 240 22.90 20.73 -24.67
C ARG A 240 23.00 21.58 -25.93
N ASP A 241 22.07 22.50 -26.14
CA ASP A 241 22.06 23.41 -27.27
C ASP A 241 23.26 24.38 -27.19
N LEU A 242 23.56 24.90 -25.97
CA LEU A 242 24.76 25.70 -25.72
C LEU A 242 26.05 24.90 -25.95
N ALA A 243 26.08 23.60 -25.60
CA ALA A 243 27.26 22.76 -25.86
C ALA A 243 27.44 22.39 -27.33
N MET A 244 26.36 22.36 -28.13
CA MET A 244 26.44 22.11 -29.57
C MET A 244 26.75 23.38 -30.38
N ASP A 245 26.36 24.56 -29.90
CA ASP A 245 26.66 25.85 -30.55
C ASP A 245 28.09 26.35 -30.28
N THR A 246 28.88 25.65 -29.43
CA THR A 246 30.28 26.01 -29.18
C THR A 246 31.20 25.15 -30.07
N PRO A 247 31.65 25.66 -31.23
CA PRO A 247 32.39 24.86 -32.21
C PRO A 247 33.84 24.56 -31.81
N THR A 248 34.33 25.04 -30.73
CA THR A 248 35.70 24.78 -30.23
C THR A 248 35.78 25.12 -28.76
N GLY A 249 35.94 24.13 -27.92
CA GLY A 249 36.54 24.07 -26.57
C GLY A 249 36.60 25.30 -25.63
N GLU A 250 35.94 26.39 -25.97
CA GLU A 250 35.93 27.63 -25.19
C GLU A 250 34.68 27.70 -24.34
N TYR A 251 34.85 27.67 -23.03
CA TYR A 251 33.79 27.84 -22.07
C TYR A 251 32.98 29.10 -22.36
N PRO A 252 31.65 29.06 -22.45
CA PRO A 252 30.85 30.26 -22.65
C PRO A 252 31.17 31.27 -21.56
N PRO A 253 31.35 32.57 -21.87
CA PRO A 253 31.68 33.58 -20.90
C PRO A 253 30.53 33.67 -19.88
N GLN A 254 30.86 33.46 -18.59
CA GLN A 254 29.94 33.65 -17.47
C GLN A 254 29.39 35.07 -17.57
N LYS A 255 28.05 35.20 -17.74
CA LYS A 255 27.38 36.50 -17.66
C LYS A 255 27.71 37.11 -16.27
N PRO A 256 28.38 38.30 -16.24
CA PRO A 256 28.58 38.95 -14.94
C PRO A 256 27.24 39.52 -14.46
N GLY A 257 26.75 39.05 -13.34
CA GLY A 257 25.62 39.63 -12.65
C GLY A 257 24.43 38.75 -12.34
N GLY A 258 24.66 37.54 -11.87
CA GLY A 258 23.65 36.78 -11.12
C GLY A 258 24.04 36.75 -9.66
N ALA A 259 23.49 37.67 -8.85
CA ALA A 259 23.67 37.67 -7.42
C ALA A 259 23.22 36.35 -6.83
N PHE A 260 24.14 35.62 -6.21
CA PHE A 260 23.82 34.55 -5.29
C PHE A 260 23.01 35.14 -4.15
N TYR A 261 21.71 34.92 -4.12
CA TYR A 261 20.93 35.08 -2.89
C TYR A 261 21.18 33.83 -2.04
N HIS A 262 22.03 33.98 -1.05
CA HIS A 262 21.99 33.13 0.16
C HIS A 262 20.88 33.66 1.05
N PRO A 263 19.98 32.80 1.57
CA PRO A 263 19.21 33.10 2.77
C PRO A 263 20.05 32.90 4.04
#